data_1f3049dda73338dbb24f198b9984bd9d
#
_entry.id   1f3049dda73338dbb24f198b9984bd9d
#
_cell.length_a   1.000
_cell.length_b   1.000
_cell.length_c   1.000
_cell.angle_alpha   90.00
_cell.angle_beta   90.00
_cell.angle_gamma   90.00
#
_symmetry.space_group_name_H-M   'P 1'
#
loop_
_entity.id
_entity.type
_entity.pdbx_description
1 polymer ?
#
loop_
_entity_poly.entity_id
_entity_poly.type
_entity_poly.pdbx_seq_one_letter_code
_entity_poly.pdbx_strand_id
1 'polypeptide(L)'
;MLFRSVVIAVVDDGGHLLGMHRMDSVATISAHIGPAKATTAALGRRESKVYEDVINNGRYSFLSAPYLQGMLEGGVPIIKDGQCIGAVGVSGVKSSEDAQIAKAGIAALGL
;
A
#
# COMPACT_ATOMS: atom_id res chain seq x y z
N MET A 1 -24.33 7.04 8.99
CA MET A 1 -23.40 6.49 8.00
C MET A 1 -22.10 7.27 8.03
N LEU A 2 -21.02 6.56 8.07
CA LEU A 2 -19.69 7.19 8.05
C LEU A 2 -19.15 7.17 6.64
N PHE A 3 -18.86 8.34 6.11
CA PHE A 3 -18.11 8.44 4.87
C PHE A 3 -16.65 8.12 5.16
N ARG A 4 -16.09 7.24 4.36
CA ARG A 4 -14.69 6.87 4.45
C ARG A 4 -13.98 7.37 3.22
N SER A 5 -13.09 8.33 3.41
CA SER A 5 -12.31 8.90 2.32
C SER A 5 -10.91 8.32 2.38
N VAL A 6 -10.42 7.91 1.23
CA VAL A 6 -9.09 7.32 1.10
C VAL A 6 -8.36 7.90 -0.10
N VAL A 7 -7.06 7.71 -0.11
CA VAL A 7 -6.21 7.78 -1.29
C VAL A 7 -5.95 6.36 -1.73
N ILE A 8 -6.09 6.10 -3.03
CA ILE A 8 -5.74 4.82 -3.64
C ILE A 8 -4.67 5.10 -4.69
N ALA A 9 -3.53 4.45 -4.56
CA ALA A 9 -2.42 4.59 -5.49
C ALA A 9 -2.11 3.24 -6.11
N VAL A 10 -1.77 3.26 -7.40
CA VAL A 10 -1.36 2.07 -8.15
C VAL A 10 0.03 2.33 -8.71
N VAL A 11 0.92 1.39 -8.50
CA VAL A 11 2.30 1.45 -9.01
C VAL A 11 2.61 0.22 -9.86
N ASP A 12 3.64 0.34 -10.70
CA ASP A 12 4.17 -0.80 -11.45
C ASP A 12 5.06 -1.66 -10.56
N ASP A 13 5.67 -2.70 -11.13
CA ASP A 13 6.53 -3.63 -10.39
C ASP A 13 7.83 -2.99 -9.89
N GLY A 14 8.23 -1.87 -10.46
CA GLY A 14 9.37 -1.07 -9.98
C GLY A 14 8.98 0.00 -8.96
N GLY A 15 7.72 0.04 -8.54
CA GLY A 15 7.25 1.00 -7.56
C GLY A 15 6.93 2.38 -8.12
N HIS A 16 6.91 2.55 -9.45
CA HIS A 16 6.63 3.82 -10.09
C HIS A 16 5.13 4.06 -10.18
N LEU A 17 4.71 5.27 -9.84
CA LEU A 17 3.29 5.63 -9.81
C LEU A 17 2.68 5.58 -11.22
N LEU A 18 1.61 4.80 -11.36
CA LEU A 18 0.81 4.73 -12.59
C LEU A 18 -0.44 5.58 -12.49
N GLY A 19 -1.05 5.65 -11.31
CA GLY A 19 -2.24 6.44 -11.09
C GLY A 19 -2.57 6.55 -9.61
N MET A 20 -3.31 7.61 -9.28
CA MET A 20 -3.73 7.86 -7.92
C MET A 20 -5.10 8.51 -7.93
N HIS A 21 -5.97 8.06 -7.06
CA HIS A 21 -7.24 8.71 -6.81
C HIS A 21 -7.27 9.20 -5.37
N ARG A 22 -7.46 10.49 -5.19
CA ARG A 22 -7.60 11.12 -3.89
C ARG A 22 -9.05 11.54 -3.71
N MET A 23 -9.74 10.92 -2.77
CA MET A 23 -11.11 11.30 -2.46
C MET A 23 -11.17 12.62 -1.73
N ASP A 24 -12.32 13.29 -1.81
CA ASP A 24 -12.54 14.52 -1.07
C ASP A 24 -12.49 14.25 0.44
N SER A 25 -12.03 15.23 1.18
CA SER A 25 -12.00 15.22 2.65
C SER A 25 -11.03 14.23 3.29
N VAL A 26 -10.21 13.50 2.51
CA VAL A 26 -9.16 12.67 3.10
C VAL A 26 -8.03 13.58 3.62
N ALA A 27 -7.41 13.18 4.73
CA ALA A 27 -6.25 13.90 5.25
C ALA A 27 -5.15 13.96 4.18
N THR A 28 -4.59 15.14 3.96
CA THR A 28 -3.64 15.37 2.85
C THR A 28 -2.38 14.52 2.92
N ILE A 29 -1.97 14.12 4.12
CA ILE A 29 -0.81 13.22 4.29
C ILE A 29 -1.01 11.89 3.56
N SER A 30 -2.25 11.44 3.40
CA SER A 30 -2.56 10.19 2.72
C SER A 30 -2.16 10.20 1.25
N ALA A 31 -2.06 11.39 0.63
CA ALA A 31 -1.56 11.51 -0.74
C ALA A 31 -0.07 11.14 -0.85
N HIS A 32 0.65 11.15 0.27
CA HIS A 32 2.04 10.70 0.35
C HIS A 32 2.12 9.26 0.85
N ILE A 33 1.30 8.91 1.84
CA ILE A 33 1.34 7.58 2.46
C ILE A 33 0.81 6.51 1.51
N GLY A 34 -0.25 6.78 0.76
CA GLY A 34 -0.83 5.82 -0.18
C GLY A 34 0.20 5.32 -1.20
N PRO A 35 0.81 6.24 -1.98
CA PRO A 35 1.87 5.84 -2.92
C PRO A 35 3.05 5.15 -2.24
N ALA A 36 3.47 5.61 -1.05
CA ALA A 36 4.58 5.00 -0.32
C ALA A 36 4.28 3.54 0.07
N LYS A 37 3.06 3.26 0.52
CA LYS A 37 2.63 1.89 0.81
C LYS A 37 2.65 1.02 -0.46
N ALA A 38 2.16 1.54 -1.58
CA ALA A 38 2.16 0.83 -2.85
C ALA A 38 3.58 0.50 -3.29
N THR A 39 4.48 1.47 -3.25
CA THR A 39 5.89 1.27 -3.61
C THR A 39 6.55 0.22 -2.72
N THR A 40 6.30 0.27 -1.41
CA THR A 40 6.84 -0.71 -0.47
C THR A 40 6.37 -2.12 -0.83
N ALA A 41 5.08 -2.29 -1.12
CA ALA A 41 4.54 -3.60 -1.49
C ALA A 41 5.09 -4.11 -2.83
N ALA A 42 5.26 -3.23 -3.81
CA ALA A 42 5.81 -3.61 -5.12
C ALA A 42 7.28 -4.02 -5.01
N LEU A 43 8.10 -3.21 -4.38
CA LEU A 43 9.53 -3.47 -4.27
C LEU A 43 9.82 -4.69 -3.39
N GLY A 44 9.05 -4.88 -2.34
CA GLY A 44 9.19 -6.03 -1.45
C GLY A 44 8.47 -7.28 -1.93
N ARG A 45 7.58 -7.15 -2.91
CA ARG A 45 6.75 -8.23 -3.47
C ARG A 45 5.90 -8.91 -2.40
N ARG A 46 5.45 -8.15 -1.42
CA ARG A 46 4.64 -8.61 -0.30
C ARG A 46 3.85 -7.45 0.29
N GLU A 47 2.85 -7.74 1.10
CA GLU A 47 2.12 -6.68 1.76
C GLU A 47 3.04 -5.84 2.63
N SER A 48 2.81 -4.53 2.64
CA SER A 48 3.59 -3.61 3.46
C SER A 48 3.43 -3.89 4.96
N LYS A 49 2.35 -4.55 5.37
CA LYS A 49 2.14 -5.01 6.73
C LYS A 49 3.27 -5.91 7.24
N VAL A 50 3.87 -6.72 6.37
CA VAL A 50 4.97 -7.61 6.76
C VAL A 50 6.12 -6.81 7.37
N TYR A 51 6.45 -5.67 6.76
CA TYR A 51 7.51 -4.81 7.27
C TYR A 51 7.11 -4.10 8.56
N GLU A 52 5.87 -3.67 8.67
CA GLU A 52 5.36 -3.08 9.90
C GLU A 52 5.49 -4.06 11.06
N ASP A 53 5.09 -5.31 10.85
CA ASP A 53 5.16 -6.35 11.88
C ASP A 53 6.61 -6.65 12.28
N VAL A 54 7.52 -6.72 11.31
CA VAL A 54 8.95 -6.94 11.57
C VAL A 54 9.53 -5.84 12.45
N ILE A 55 9.20 -4.58 12.14
CA ILE A 55 9.66 -3.43 12.91
C ILE A 55 9.05 -3.46 14.32
N ASN A 56 7.75 -3.70 14.42
CA ASN A 56 7.05 -3.72 15.70
C ASN A 56 7.49 -4.88 16.59
N ASN A 57 8.02 -5.95 15.99
CA ASN A 57 8.59 -7.07 16.74
C ASN A 57 10.05 -6.85 17.16
N GLY A 58 10.56 -5.63 16.97
CA GLY A 58 11.85 -5.22 17.51
C GLY A 58 12.98 -5.10 16.51
N ARG A 59 12.78 -5.43 15.25
CA ARG A 59 13.82 -5.25 14.23
C ARG A 59 13.81 -3.83 13.69
N TYR A 60 14.13 -2.88 14.56
CA TYR A 60 14.09 -1.45 14.23
C TYR A 60 15.07 -1.04 13.14
N SER A 61 16.13 -1.82 12.91
CA SER A 61 17.10 -1.55 11.84
C SER A 61 16.44 -1.55 10.45
N PHE A 62 15.26 -2.19 10.32
CA PHE A 62 14.52 -2.15 9.05
C PHE A 62 14.09 -0.74 8.66
N LEU A 63 14.03 0.19 9.61
CA LEU A 63 13.73 1.59 9.32
C LEU A 63 14.79 2.25 8.42
N SER A 64 15.98 1.65 8.31
CA SER A 64 17.03 2.16 7.43
C SER A 64 17.00 1.55 6.02
N ALA A 65 16.06 0.65 5.71
CA ALA A 65 15.95 0.06 4.39
C ALA A 65 15.66 1.15 3.33
N PRO A 66 16.44 1.20 2.24
CA PRO A 66 16.26 2.26 1.25
C PRO A 66 14.95 2.06 0.49
N TYR A 67 14.34 3.18 0.10
CA TYR A 67 13.12 3.24 -0.72
C TYR A 67 11.85 2.65 -0.08
N LEU A 68 11.94 2.02 1.07
CA LEU A 68 10.79 1.45 1.77
C LEU A 68 10.28 2.44 2.81
N GLN A 69 9.55 3.46 2.37
CA GLN A 69 9.06 4.52 3.26
C GLN A 69 7.64 4.31 3.75
N GLY A 70 6.91 3.38 3.14
CA GLY A 70 5.53 3.07 3.49
C GLY A 70 5.40 1.73 4.19
N MET A 71 6.21 1.48 5.21
CA MET A 71 6.19 0.20 5.95
C MET A 71 5.04 0.18 6.97
N LEU A 72 3.84 0.43 6.46
CA LEU A 72 2.58 0.47 7.19
C LEU A 72 1.57 -0.38 6.43
N GLU A 73 0.72 -1.07 7.16
CA GLU A 73 -0.33 -1.90 6.55
C GLU A 73 -1.21 -1.07 5.61
N GLY A 74 -1.48 -1.59 4.41
CA GLY A 74 -2.32 -0.94 3.41
C GLY A 74 -1.77 -1.03 2.00
N GLY A 75 -0.52 -1.46 1.82
CA GLY A 75 0.05 -1.76 0.52
C GLY A 75 -0.06 -3.25 0.22
N VAL A 76 -0.59 -3.60 -0.97
CA VAL A 76 -0.84 -4.98 -1.36
C VAL A 76 -0.29 -5.20 -2.76
N PRO A 77 0.57 -6.21 -2.98
CA PRO A 77 1.10 -6.48 -4.31
C PRO A 77 0.03 -7.12 -5.19
N ILE A 78 0.10 -6.83 -6.48
CA ILE A 78 -0.73 -7.47 -7.50
C ILE A 78 0.09 -8.63 -8.05
N ILE A 79 -0.39 -9.84 -7.82
CA ILE A 79 0.30 -11.06 -8.24
C ILE A 79 -0.48 -11.70 -9.38
N LYS A 80 0.21 -11.96 -10.48
CA LYS A 80 -0.35 -12.67 -11.62
C LYS A 80 0.63 -13.76 -12.05
N ASP A 81 0.16 -15.00 -12.13
CA ASP A 81 0.99 -16.16 -12.51
C ASP A 81 2.27 -16.26 -11.66
N GLY A 82 2.14 -15.99 -10.36
CA GLY A 82 3.24 -16.04 -9.41
C GLY A 82 4.20 -14.85 -9.47
N GLN A 83 3.94 -13.85 -10.29
CA GLN A 83 4.81 -12.70 -10.45
C GLN A 83 4.12 -11.42 -9.93
N CYS A 84 4.88 -10.59 -9.26
CA CYS A 84 4.41 -9.26 -8.87
C CYS A 84 4.47 -8.33 -10.08
N ILE A 85 3.30 -7.85 -10.52
CA ILE A 85 3.19 -6.96 -11.68
C ILE A 85 2.94 -5.52 -11.27
N GLY A 86 2.77 -5.26 -9.99
CA GLY A 86 2.50 -3.94 -9.46
C GLY A 86 1.98 -4.03 -8.05
N ALA A 87 1.44 -2.96 -7.55
CA ALA A 87 0.85 -2.93 -6.21
C ALA A 87 -0.18 -1.82 -6.09
N VAL A 88 -1.05 -1.97 -5.10
CA VAL A 88 -2.02 -0.96 -4.70
C VAL A 88 -1.70 -0.53 -3.27
N GLY A 89 -1.69 0.77 -3.02
CA GLY A 89 -1.54 1.33 -1.68
C GLY A 89 -2.74 2.20 -1.33
N VAL A 90 -3.30 1.98 -0.16
CA VAL A 90 -4.47 2.71 0.34
C VAL A 90 -4.13 3.35 1.67
N SER A 91 -4.53 4.60 1.83
CA SER A 91 -4.35 5.34 3.09
C SER A 91 -5.55 6.24 3.34
N GLY A 92 -6.02 6.29 4.58
CA GLY A 92 -7.07 7.23 4.98
C GLY A 92 -8.01 6.73 6.06
N VAL A 93 -8.06 5.43 6.29
CA VAL A 93 -8.88 4.82 7.33
C VAL A 93 -7.98 3.99 8.25
N LYS A 94 -8.52 3.06 9.02
CA LYS A 94 -7.68 2.13 9.78
C LYS A 94 -6.79 1.34 8.83
N SER A 95 -5.55 1.08 9.23
CA SER A 95 -4.58 0.37 8.37
C SER A 95 -5.10 -0.99 7.89
N SER A 96 -5.79 -1.74 8.75
CA SER A 96 -6.41 -3.01 8.35
C SER A 96 -7.52 -2.82 7.33
N GLU A 97 -8.27 -1.74 7.42
CA GLU A 97 -9.32 -1.39 6.45
C GLU A 97 -8.70 -0.88 5.16
N ASP A 98 -7.62 -0.12 5.23
CA ASP A 98 -6.85 0.29 4.05
C ASP A 98 -6.43 -0.94 3.23
N ALA A 99 -5.91 -1.97 3.90
CA ALA A 99 -5.50 -3.21 3.25
C ALA A 99 -6.68 -3.95 2.63
N GLN A 100 -7.83 -3.97 3.30
CA GLN A 100 -9.03 -4.60 2.76
C GLN A 100 -9.52 -3.92 1.49
N ILE A 101 -9.47 -2.59 1.44
CA ILE A 101 -9.85 -1.83 0.25
C ILE A 101 -8.90 -2.17 -0.91
N ALA A 102 -7.60 -2.22 -0.65
CA ALA A 102 -6.61 -2.58 -1.65
C ALA A 102 -6.87 -3.98 -2.20
N LYS A 103 -7.11 -4.95 -1.33
CA LYS A 103 -7.39 -6.34 -1.70
C LYS A 103 -8.68 -6.46 -2.51
N ALA A 104 -9.72 -5.73 -2.12
CA ALA A 104 -10.99 -5.73 -2.85
C ALA A 104 -10.82 -5.20 -4.26
N GLY A 105 -10.05 -4.13 -4.43
CA GLY A 105 -9.74 -3.58 -5.75
C GLY A 105 -8.99 -4.56 -6.64
N ILE A 106 -7.99 -5.23 -6.09
CA ILE A 106 -7.20 -6.23 -6.83
C ILE A 106 -8.08 -7.43 -7.20
N ALA A 107 -8.91 -7.91 -6.27
CA ALA A 107 -9.82 -9.03 -6.52
C ALA A 107 -10.79 -8.74 -7.67
N ALA A 108 -11.22 -7.49 -7.81
CA ALA A 108 -12.12 -7.08 -8.88
C ALA A 108 -11.49 -7.18 -10.28
N LEU A 109 -10.17 -7.29 -10.38
CA LEU A 109 -9.48 -7.44 -11.66
C LEU A 109 -9.61 -8.85 -12.25
N GLY A 110 -9.96 -9.85 -11.44
CA GLY A 110 -10.13 -11.22 -11.92
C GLY A 110 -8.84 -11.94 -12.31
N LEU A 111 -7.75 -11.53 -11.71
CA LEU A 111 -6.43 -12.12 -12.00
C LEU A 111 -6.23 -13.46 -11.33
#